data_d597772e4e02cabde7a863983791478e
#
_entry.id   d597772e4e02cabde7a863983791478e
#
_cell.length_a   1.000
_cell.length_b   1.000
_cell.length_c   1.000
_cell.angle_alpha   90.00
_cell.angle_beta   90.00
_cell.angle_gamma   90.00
#
_symmetry.space_group_name_H-M   'P 1'
#
loop_
_entity.id
_entity.type
_entity.pdbx_description
1 polymer ?
#
loop_
_entity_poly.entity_id
_entity_poly.type
_entity_poly.pdbx_seq_one_letter_code
_entity_poly.pdbx_strand_id
1 'polypeptide(L)'
;MAENKIQVYIEIEKLSNIKYEYDKSKKELVVDRILNEHFVYPFAYGFIPNTIADDQDELDVLIISDKEIKNDNYYDVYIVGTLVMEDEKGMDEKILAVFEEDYESMNDINNISNSIKDEIHYFFSNYKKNSPGKWSNVIGFINKELSIQLYKKSIIKEDI
;
A
#
# COMPACT_ATOMS: atom_id res chain seq x y z
N MET A 1 -14.85 5.78 -13.67
CA MET A 1 -14.46 5.33 -12.33
C MET A 1 -14.08 3.87 -12.28
N ALA A 2 -14.56 3.06 -13.25
CA ALA A 2 -14.25 1.63 -13.27
C ALA A 2 -12.76 1.32 -13.41
N GLU A 3 -11.99 2.18 -14.10
CA GLU A 3 -10.56 1.94 -14.35
C GLU A 3 -9.68 2.01 -13.10
N ASN A 4 -10.11 2.75 -12.08
CA ASN A 4 -9.33 2.91 -10.85
C ASN A 4 -9.96 2.20 -9.65
N LYS A 5 -11.01 1.40 -9.87
CA LYS A 5 -11.59 0.58 -8.81
C LYS A 5 -10.79 -0.70 -8.67
N ILE A 6 -10.39 -1.00 -7.43
CA ILE A 6 -9.59 -2.18 -7.12
C ILE A 6 -10.13 -2.88 -5.89
N GLN A 7 -9.84 -4.17 -5.78
CA GLN A 7 -10.07 -4.94 -4.57
C GLN A 7 -8.73 -5.14 -3.86
N VAL A 8 -8.70 -4.86 -2.57
CA VAL A 8 -7.49 -4.96 -1.74
C VAL A 8 -7.70 -5.97 -0.62
N TYR A 9 -6.75 -6.89 -0.47
CA TYR A 9 -6.65 -7.77 0.70
C TYR A 9 -5.82 -7.08 1.76
N ILE A 10 -6.36 -6.91 2.96
CA ILE A 10 -5.69 -6.20 4.04
C ILE A 10 -4.88 -7.16 4.90
N GLU A 11 -3.58 -6.88 5.00
CA GLU A 11 -2.65 -7.62 5.85
C GLU A 11 -2.43 -6.93 7.20
N ILE A 12 -2.41 -5.61 7.22
CA ILE A 12 -2.02 -4.82 8.39
C ILE A 12 -3.06 -3.73 8.64
N GLU A 13 -3.54 -3.65 9.88
CA GLU A 13 -4.52 -2.63 10.30
C GLU A 13 -3.83 -1.29 10.59
N LYS A 14 -4.58 -0.21 10.42
CA LYS A 14 -4.15 1.14 10.83
C LYS A 14 -3.75 1.12 12.32
N LEU A 15 -2.66 1.81 12.62
CA LEU A 15 -2.09 1.94 13.97
C LEU A 15 -1.50 0.64 14.53
N SER A 16 -1.31 -0.37 13.72
CA SER A 16 -0.62 -1.59 14.12
C SER A 16 0.89 -1.42 14.01
N ASN A 17 1.62 -1.96 14.98
CA ASN A 17 3.08 -2.10 14.89
C ASN A 17 3.51 -3.52 14.52
N ILE A 18 2.55 -4.40 14.24
CA ILE A 18 2.82 -5.77 13.84
C ILE A 18 2.68 -5.87 12.33
N LYS A 19 3.79 -6.15 11.65
CA LYS A 19 3.76 -6.38 10.20
C LYS A 19 3.39 -7.84 9.96
N TYR A 20 2.18 -8.06 9.50
CA TYR A 20 1.72 -9.36 9.02
C TYR A 20 1.98 -9.50 7.53
N GLU A 21 2.19 -10.72 7.09
CA GLU A 21 2.33 -11.07 5.69
C GLU A 21 1.50 -12.33 5.42
N TYR A 22 0.78 -12.33 4.29
CA TYR A 22 -0.01 -13.49 3.91
C TYR A 22 0.91 -14.61 3.42
N ASP A 23 0.84 -15.75 4.10
CA ASP A 23 1.60 -16.96 3.74
C ASP A 23 0.75 -17.81 2.81
N LYS A 24 1.14 -17.87 1.54
CA LYS A 24 0.40 -18.61 0.50
C LYS A 24 0.36 -20.12 0.76
N SER A 25 1.39 -20.66 1.39
CA SER A 25 1.46 -22.12 1.69
C SER A 25 0.57 -22.49 2.87
N LYS A 26 0.49 -21.65 3.89
CA LYS A 26 -0.36 -21.85 5.07
C LYS A 26 -1.77 -21.28 4.89
N LYS A 27 -1.98 -20.43 3.89
CA LYS A 27 -3.24 -19.72 3.62
C LYS A 27 -3.73 -18.92 4.83
N GLU A 28 -2.79 -18.25 5.50
CA GLU A 28 -3.09 -17.42 6.67
C GLU A 28 -2.09 -16.28 6.81
N LEU A 29 -2.46 -15.26 7.59
CA LEU A 29 -1.55 -14.20 7.96
C LEU A 29 -0.57 -14.70 9.02
N VAL A 30 0.72 -14.41 8.81
CA VAL A 30 1.78 -14.72 9.77
C VAL A 30 2.54 -13.45 10.12
N VAL A 31 3.12 -13.40 11.30
CA VAL A 31 3.92 -12.25 11.73
C VAL A 31 5.25 -12.28 11.00
N ASP A 32 5.52 -11.23 10.18
CA ASP A 32 6.83 -11.05 9.53
C ASP A 32 7.81 -10.37 10.49
N ARG A 33 7.38 -9.28 11.09
CA ARG A 33 8.18 -8.57 12.10
C ARG A 33 7.29 -7.68 12.97
N ILE A 34 7.84 -7.32 14.14
CA ILE A 34 7.21 -6.36 15.03
C ILE A 34 8.04 -5.09 14.96
N LEU A 35 7.41 -3.96 14.62
CA LEU A 35 8.06 -2.66 14.59
C LEU A 35 8.27 -2.15 16.01
N ASN A 36 9.11 -1.12 16.16
CA ASN A 36 9.27 -0.43 17.42
C ASN A 36 7.89 0.05 17.91
N GLU A 37 7.61 -0.02 19.22
CA GLU A 37 6.28 0.28 19.78
C GLU A 37 5.75 1.68 19.46
N HIS A 38 6.64 2.63 19.17
CA HIS A 38 6.28 4.00 18.77
C HIS A 38 6.09 4.14 17.26
N PHE A 39 6.26 3.05 16.50
CA PHE A 39 6.20 3.06 15.05
C PHE A 39 5.03 2.21 14.60
N VAL A 40 3.98 2.87 14.13
CA VAL A 40 2.75 2.20 13.70
C VAL A 40 2.42 2.57 12.26
N TYR A 41 1.79 1.64 11.55
CA TYR A 41 1.31 1.92 10.19
C TYR A 41 0.29 3.05 10.22
N PRO A 42 0.48 4.11 9.42
CA PRO A 42 -0.44 5.26 9.46
C PRO A 42 -1.82 4.95 8.90
N PHE A 43 -1.92 3.96 8.01
CA PHE A 43 -3.16 3.54 7.37
C PHE A 43 -3.15 2.02 7.15
N ALA A 44 -4.32 1.44 6.91
CA ALA A 44 -4.44 0.03 6.58
C ALA A 44 -3.63 -0.28 5.32
N TYR A 45 -2.96 -1.42 5.31
CA TYR A 45 -1.99 -1.82 4.31
C TYR A 45 -2.26 -3.24 3.83
N GLY A 46 -2.17 -3.43 2.52
CA GLY A 46 -2.36 -4.73 1.94
C GLY A 46 -1.87 -4.79 0.50
N PHE A 47 -2.50 -5.63 -0.31
CA PHE A 47 -2.09 -5.80 -1.71
C PHE A 47 -3.30 -6.05 -2.60
N ILE A 48 -3.08 -5.88 -3.91
CA ILE A 48 -4.09 -6.16 -4.92
C ILE A 48 -3.87 -7.59 -5.41
N PRO A 49 -4.83 -8.52 -5.22
CA PRO A 49 -4.71 -9.87 -5.75
C PRO A 49 -4.53 -9.89 -7.28
N ASN A 50 -3.85 -10.90 -7.78
CA ASN A 50 -3.60 -11.11 -9.21
C ASN A 50 -2.77 -10.02 -9.87
N THR A 51 -1.84 -9.43 -9.11
CA THR A 51 -0.86 -8.47 -9.62
C THR A 51 0.55 -8.97 -9.33
N ILE A 52 1.51 -8.52 -10.13
CA ILE A 52 2.96 -8.71 -9.91
C ILE A 52 3.61 -7.35 -10.11
N ALA A 53 4.27 -6.85 -9.07
CA ALA A 53 5.07 -5.62 -9.12
C ALA A 53 6.53 -5.96 -9.50
N ASP A 54 7.35 -4.92 -9.63
CA ASP A 54 8.76 -5.08 -10.03
C ASP A 54 9.58 -5.92 -9.04
N ASP A 55 9.18 -5.95 -7.76
CA ASP A 55 9.83 -6.75 -6.73
C ASP A 55 9.36 -8.22 -6.70
N GLN A 56 8.55 -8.64 -7.68
CA GLN A 56 7.99 -9.99 -7.84
C GLN A 56 6.90 -10.36 -6.82
N ASP A 57 6.52 -9.44 -5.94
CA ASP A 57 5.36 -9.59 -5.06
C ASP A 57 4.14 -8.88 -5.64
N GLU A 58 2.98 -9.07 -5.03
CA GLU A 58 1.76 -8.34 -5.39
C GLU A 58 1.98 -6.83 -5.21
N LEU A 59 1.22 -6.03 -5.92
CA LEU A 59 1.27 -4.58 -5.82
C LEU A 59 0.64 -4.12 -4.51
N ASP A 60 1.41 -3.40 -3.69
CA ASP A 60 1.01 -2.96 -2.36
C ASP A 60 0.08 -1.75 -2.41
N VAL A 61 -0.80 -1.65 -1.41
CA VAL A 61 -1.79 -0.57 -1.29
C VAL A 61 -1.92 -0.09 0.15
N LEU A 62 -2.00 1.24 0.31
CA LEU A 62 -2.47 1.87 1.54
C LEU A 62 -3.88 2.42 1.29
N ILE A 63 -4.80 2.16 2.20
CA ILE A 63 -6.15 2.74 2.15
C ILE A 63 -6.19 3.93 3.10
N ILE A 64 -6.30 5.13 2.53
CA ILE A 64 -6.37 6.37 3.30
C ILE A 64 -7.81 6.55 3.78
N SER A 65 -8.06 6.26 5.05
CA SER A 65 -9.39 6.33 5.65
C SER A 65 -9.30 6.35 7.17
N ASP A 66 -10.28 6.98 7.81
CA ASP A 66 -10.47 6.92 9.26
C ASP A 66 -11.41 5.80 9.68
N LYS A 67 -11.96 5.06 8.72
CA LYS A 67 -12.83 3.92 9.02
C LYS A 67 -12.05 2.76 9.62
N GLU A 68 -12.73 1.94 10.40
CA GLU A 68 -12.18 0.69 10.88
C GLU A 68 -12.04 -0.29 9.71
N ILE A 69 -10.81 -0.72 9.43
CA ILE A 69 -10.49 -1.66 8.37
C ILE A 69 -9.80 -2.85 9.02
N LYS A 70 -10.41 -4.01 8.94
CA LYS A 70 -9.88 -5.23 9.58
C LYS A 70 -8.97 -6.00 8.64
N ASN A 71 -7.87 -6.55 9.15
CA ASN A 71 -7.02 -7.43 8.37
C ASN A 71 -7.75 -8.75 8.06
N ASP A 72 -7.19 -9.51 7.13
CA ASP A 72 -7.78 -10.76 6.64
C ASP A 72 -9.18 -10.56 6.02
N ASN A 73 -9.40 -9.41 5.39
CA ASN A 73 -10.63 -9.06 4.68
C ASN A 73 -10.30 -8.33 3.39
N TYR A 74 -11.25 -8.32 2.46
CA TYR A 74 -11.17 -7.62 1.18
C TYR A 74 -12.02 -6.36 1.22
N TYR A 75 -11.52 -5.31 0.58
CA TYR A 75 -12.23 -4.03 0.48
C TYR A 75 -12.14 -3.50 -0.94
N ASP A 76 -13.22 -2.89 -1.42
CA ASP A 76 -13.27 -2.20 -2.70
C ASP A 76 -12.94 -0.73 -2.50
N VAL A 77 -11.93 -0.25 -3.20
CA VAL A 77 -11.43 1.12 -3.07
C VAL A 77 -11.03 1.66 -4.44
N TYR A 78 -10.66 2.94 -4.48
CA TYR A 78 -10.33 3.65 -5.72
C TYR A 78 -8.92 4.21 -5.65
N ILE A 79 -8.12 3.95 -6.68
CA ILE A 79 -6.75 4.44 -6.79
C ILE A 79 -6.78 5.96 -6.94
N VAL A 80 -5.97 6.67 -6.15
CA VAL A 80 -5.85 8.14 -6.20
C VAL A 80 -4.41 8.62 -6.35
N GLY A 81 -3.43 7.74 -6.19
CA GLY A 81 -2.02 8.10 -6.31
C GLY A 81 -1.12 6.93 -5.97
N THR A 82 0.18 7.21 -5.92
CA THR A 82 1.19 6.21 -5.55
C THR A 82 2.35 6.87 -4.82
N LEU A 83 2.79 6.24 -3.75
CA LEU A 83 4.09 6.54 -3.14
C LEU A 83 5.15 5.75 -3.91
N VAL A 84 6.14 6.44 -4.46
CA VAL A 84 7.25 5.81 -5.17
C VAL A 84 8.44 5.76 -4.22
N MET A 85 8.96 4.58 -3.99
CA MET A 85 10.11 4.35 -3.14
C MET A 85 10.97 3.21 -3.68
N GLU A 86 12.16 3.08 -3.14
CA GLU A 86 13.05 1.95 -3.39
C GLU A 86 13.57 1.39 -2.08
N ASP A 87 13.96 0.14 -2.09
CA ASP A 87 14.56 -0.54 -0.96
C ASP A 87 15.67 -1.48 -1.45
N GLU A 88 16.17 -2.33 -0.56
CA GLU A 88 17.26 -3.26 -0.88
C GLU A 88 16.92 -4.23 -2.02
N LYS A 89 15.63 -4.41 -2.34
CA LYS A 89 15.17 -5.29 -3.43
C LYS A 89 14.93 -4.55 -4.75
N GLY A 90 14.98 -3.22 -4.73
CA GLY A 90 14.72 -2.37 -5.89
C GLY A 90 13.52 -1.47 -5.71
N MET A 91 12.84 -1.14 -6.82
CA MET A 91 11.65 -0.28 -6.76
C MET A 91 10.51 -0.98 -6.01
N ASP A 92 9.85 -0.22 -5.17
CA ASP A 92 8.74 -0.69 -4.34
C ASP A 92 7.69 0.42 -4.29
N GLU A 93 6.70 0.34 -5.18
CA GLU A 93 5.65 1.35 -5.27
C GLU A 93 4.46 0.94 -4.40
N LYS A 94 3.86 1.92 -3.73
CA LYS A 94 2.71 1.71 -2.86
C LYS A 94 1.53 2.52 -3.39
N ILE A 95 0.52 1.85 -3.91
CA ILE A 95 -0.71 2.50 -4.37
C ILE A 95 -1.40 3.15 -3.17
N LEU A 96 -1.93 4.35 -3.38
CA LEU A 96 -2.77 5.05 -2.41
C LEU A 96 -4.21 4.99 -2.92
N ALA A 97 -5.13 4.57 -2.05
CA ALA A 97 -6.52 4.40 -2.42
C ALA A 97 -7.45 4.92 -1.33
N VAL A 98 -8.69 5.24 -1.72
CA VAL A 98 -9.73 5.73 -0.82
C VAL A 98 -11.04 5.00 -1.09
N PHE A 99 -11.95 5.01 -0.11
CA PHE A 99 -13.30 4.51 -0.31
C PHE A 99 -14.11 5.44 -1.22
N GLU A 100 -15.17 4.93 -1.79
CA GLU A 100 -16.04 5.69 -2.70
C GLU A 100 -16.53 6.99 -2.07
N GLU A 101 -16.95 6.95 -0.80
CA GLU A 101 -17.47 8.14 -0.10
C GLU A 101 -16.42 9.25 0.10
N ASP A 102 -15.13 8.91 0.03
CA ASP A 102 -14.03 9.87 0.17
C ASP A 102 -13.48 10.33 -1.19
N TYR A 103 -13.89 9.67 -2.27
CA TYR A 103 -13.31 9.90 -3.59
C TYR A 103 -13.57 11.31 -4.11
N GLU A 104 -14.71 11.90 -3.81
CA GLU A 104 -15.04 13.25 -4.27
C GLU A 104 -14.05 14.28 -3.74
N SER A 105 -13.61 14.14 -2.48
CA SER A 105 -12.69 15.08 -1.84
C SER A 105 -11.22 14.71 -2.02
N MET A 106 -10.90 13.44 -2.23
CA MET A 106 -9.52 12.92 -2.34
C MET A 106 -9.36 12.11 -3.63
N ASN A 107 -9.67 12.70 -4.78
CA ASN A 107 -9.68 11.98 -6.04
C ASN A 107 -8.35 11.99 -6.80
N ASP A 108 -7.33 12.66 -6.28
CA ASP A 108 -5.99 12.68 -6.87
C ASP A 108 -4.99 13.06 -5.79
N ILE A 109 -3.71 12.79 -6.05
CA ILE A 109 -2.62 13.07 -5.11
C ILE A 109 -2.60 14.53 -4.65
N ASN A 110 -2.95 15.46 -5.54
CA ASN A 110 -2.96 16.89 -5.22
C ASN A 110 -4.09 17.27 -4.24
N ASN A 111 -5.10 16.43 -4.12
CA ASN A 111 -6.23 16.64 -3.20
C ASN A 111 -6.05 15.92 -1.87
N ILE A 112 -4.96 15.19 -1.70
CA ILE A 112 -4.59 14.59 -0.41
C ILE A 112 -3.78 15.62 0.36
N SER A 113 -4.14 15.85 1.62
CA SER A 113 -3.49 16.88 2.43
C SER A 113 -1.99 16.61 2.58
N ASN A 114 -1.20 17.67 2.72
CA ASN A 114 0.23 17.54 2.97
C ASN A 114 0.51 16.80 4.29
N SER A 115 -0.35 16.98 5.28
CA SER A 115 -0.24 16.29 6.56
C SER A 115 -0.29 14.77 6.39
N ILE A 116 -1.21 14.27 5.57
CA ILE A 116 -1.32 12.83 5.27
C ILE A 116 -0.10 12.35 4.49
N LYS A 117 0.31 13.11 3.47
CA LYS A 117 1.49 12.76 2.66
C LYS A 117 2.77 12.73 3.49
N ASP A 118 2.94 13.68 4.39
CA ASP A 118 4.10 13.75 5.29
C ASP A 118 4.13 12.56 6.24
N GLU A 119 2.97 12.16 6.76
CA GLU A 119 2.86 11.01 7.65
C GLU A 119 3.26 9.72 6.94
N ILE A 120 2.77 9.54 5.71
CA ILE A 120 3.11 8.37 4.87
C ILE A 120 4.61 8.38 4.54
N HIS A 121 5.12 9.52 4.12
CA HIS A 121 6.55 9.71 3.79
C HIS A 121 7.43 9.36 4.99
N TYR A 122 7.11 9.90 6.16
CA TYR A 122 7.88 9.65 7.38
C TYR A 122 7.89 8.17 7.74
N PHE A 123 6.74 7.52 7.68
CA PHE A 123 6.64 6.11 8.03
C PHE A 123 7.52 5.25 7.13
N PHE A 124 7.37 5.37 5.82
CA PHE A 124 8.12 4.53 4.87
C PHE A 124 9.60 4.90 4.74
N SER A 125 9.97 6.11 5.13
CA SER A 125 11.39 6.49 5.22
C SER A 125 12.10 5.85 6.40
N ASN A 126 11.36 5.39 7.42
CA ASN A 126 11.95 4.99 8.70
C ASN A 126 11.60 3.58 9.17
N TYR A 127 10.60 2.93 8.58
CA TYR A 127 10.06 1.68 9.15
C TYR A 127 11.03 0.48 9.13
N LYS A 128 12.12 0.55 8.35
CA LYS A 128 13.15 -0.49 8.27
C LYS A 128 14.43 -0.17 9.03
N LYS A 129 14.51 0.98 9.71
CA LYS A 129 15.76 1.46 10.33
C LYS A 129 16.41 0.48 11.29
N ASN A 130 15.63 -0.32 12.01
CA ASN A 130 16.15 -1.27 12.99
C ASN A 130 16.32 -2.68 12.44
N SER A 131 16.19 -2.86 11.13
CA SER A 131 16.33 -4.17 10.49
C SER A 131 17.69 -4.25 9.79
N PRO A 132 18.64 -5.08 10.27
CA PRO A 132 19.97 -5.16 9.67
C PRO A 132 19.93 -5.51 8.19
N GLY A 133 20.70 -4.78 7.38
CA GLY A 133 20.80 -5.00 5.94
C GLY A 133 19.60 -4.50 5.13
N LYS A 134 18.63 -3.88 5.78
CA LYS A 134 17.43 -3.35 5.12
C LYS A 134 17.43 -1.83 5.16
N TRP A 135 16.92 -1.22 4.08
CA TRP A 135 16.81 0.23 3.99
C TRP A 135 15.63 0.59 3.07
N SER A 136 15.20 1.83 3.17
CA SER A 136 14.16 2.37 2.30
C SER A 136 14.47 3.83 1.97
N ASN A 137 14.11 4.25 0.77
CA ASN A 137 14.27 5.61 0.30
C ASN A 137 13.01 6.05 -0.44
N VAL A 138 12.28 7.00 0.11
CA VAL A 138 11.08 7.55 -0.53
C VAL A 138 11.51 8.56 -1.59
N ILE A 139 11.09 8.34 -2.83
CA ILE A 139 11.41 9.21 -3.97
C ILE A 139 10.36 10.31 -4.10
N GLY A 140 9.07 9.99 -3.94
CA GLY A 140 8.00 10.96 -4.04
C GLY A 140 6.66 10.33 -4.29
N PHE A 141 5.74 11.12 -4.84
CA PHE A 141 4.38 10.70 -5.17
C PHE A 141 4.11 10.92 -6.65
N ILE A 142 3.31 10.06 -7.25
CA ILE A 142 2.80 10.23 -8.60
C ILE A 142 1.27 10.29 -8.57
N ASN A 143 0.69 10.90 -9.62
CA ASN A 143 -0.74 11.19 -9.67
C ASN A 143 -1.58 9.92 -9.96
N LYS A 144 -2.90 10.10 -9.88
CA LYS A 144 -3.87 9.04 -10.11
C LYS A 144 -3.70 8.37 -11.48
N GLU A 145 -3.54 9.16 -12.54
CA GLU A 145 -3.47 8.62 -13.89
C GLU A 145 -2.25 7.73 -14.11
N LEU A 146 -1.09 8.16 -13.64
CA LEU A 146 0.12 7.36 -13.69
C LEU A 146 -0.01 6.11 -12.80
N SER A 147 -0.70 6.23 -11.70
CA SER A 147 -0.96 5.12 -10.78
C SER A 147 -1.86 4.06 -11.40
N ILE A 148 -2.88 4.47 -12.15
CA ILE A 148 -3.74 3.56 -12.91
C ILE A 148 -2.92 2.79 -13.95
N GLN A 149 -2.01 3.47 -14.65
CA GLN A 149 -1.13 2.83 -15.63
C GLN A 149 -0.22 1.79 -14.97
N LEU A 150 0.34 2.13 -13.80
CA LEU A 150 1.15 1.21 -13.01
C LEU A 150 0.35 -0.04 -12.64
N TYR A 151 -0.87 0.15 -12.15
CA TYR A 151 -1.75 -0.95 -11.81
C TYR A 151 -2.04 -1.84 -13.03
N LYS A 152 -2.40 -1.25 -14.16
CA LYS A 152 -2.69 -2.01 -15.40
C LYS A 152 -1.51 -2.87 -15.84
N LYS A 153 -0.28 -2.37 -15.72
CA LYS A 153 0.93 -3.14 -16.04
C LYS A 153 1.16 -4.30 -15.10
N SER A 154 0.71 -4.18 -13.85
CA SER A 154 0.93 -5.20 -12.82
C SER A 154 -0.04 -6.38 -12.91
N ILE A 155 -1.14 -6.25 -13.63
CA ILE A 155 -2.16 -7.30 -13.71
C ILE A 155 -1.58 -8.53 -14.41
N ILE A 156 -1.71 -9.68 -13.75
CA ILE A 156 -1.29 -10.96 -14.32
C ILE A 156 -2.26 -11.33 -15.42
N LYS A 157 -1.72 -11.50 -16.66
CA LYS A 157 -2.52 -11.96 -17.77
C LYS A 157 -2.46 -13.47 -17.82
N GLU A 158 -3.62 -14.10 -17.90
CA GLU A 158 -3.68 -15.53 -18.13
C GLU A 158 -3.25 -15.81 -19.57
N ASP A 159 -2.38 -16.80 -19.74
CA ASP A 159 -2.05 -17.34 -21.06
C ASP A 159 -3.25 -18.15 -21.55
N ILE A 160 -3.76 -17.78 -22.70
CA ILE A 160 -4.88 -18.50 -23.34
C ILE A 160 -4.32 -19.61 -24.21
#